data_6434860fe04c698741520c2f17f3a87a
#
_entry.id   6434860fe04c698741520c2f17f3a87a
#
_cell.length_a   1.000
_cell.length_b   1.000
_cell.length_c   1.000
_cell.angle_alpha   90.00
_cell.angle_beta   90.00
_cell.angle_gamma   90.00
#
_symmetry.space_group_name_H-M   'P 1'
#
loop_
_entity.id
_entity.type
_entity.pdbx_description
1 polymer ?
#
loop_
_entity_poly.entity_id
_entity_poly.type
_entity_poly.pdbx_seq_one_letter_code
_entity_poly.pdbx_strand_id
1 'polypeptide(L)'
;MDATDECREFEMVAKTFQGLEEVLAEELRGLGAKNVEPGRRMVSFEGDLAMLYRANMCCRTALRILKPIYKFTASDPDTLYSLVKEFDWTKVLSLDKTFAIDTTAYSDEFTHSRFVTYRVKDAIVDFFKDRFGPDKRPGVRLQDADVMINVHISGERVTLSLDSSGESLHKRGYRVEQTEAPINEVLAAGIILKSGWRGDCPLVDPMCGSGTFLIEAALIGAGIMPGIYRKRFAFEAWPDFDADLFDSIYNDESAEHEPACRIIGADISPKAVAVARANIKQAGVGRYIDLEVKAIKDWTYARCA
;
A
#
# COMPACT_ATOMS: atom_id res chain seq x y z
N MET A 1 2.19 -22.26 -21.02
CA MET A 1 2.44 -20.84 -20.72
C MET A 1 3.69 -20.47 -21.50
N ASP A 2 3.57 -19.52 -22.44
CA ASP A 2 4.72 -19.11 -23.25
C ASP A 2 5.68 -18.29 -22.38
N ALA A 3 6.96 -18.62 -22.44
CA ALA A 3 8.06 -17.93 -21.74
C ALA A 3 8.25 -16.42 -22.13
N THR A 4 7.34 -15.88 -22.93
CA THR A 4 7.34 -14.49 -23.39
C THR A 4 6.49 -13.55 -22.55
N ASP A 5 5.69 -14.06 -21.59
CA ASP A 5 4.80 -13.23 -20.75
C ASP A 5 5.48 -12.75 -19.45
N GLU A 6 6.57 -13.39 -19.02
CA GLU A 6 7.30 -13.09 -17.76
C GLU A 6 8.04 -11.74 -17.77
N CYS A 7 8.28 -11.14 -18.94
CA CYS A 7 9.02 -9.89 -19.11
C CYS A 7 8.17 -8.71 -19.60
N ARG A 8 6.83 -8.81 -19.55
CA ARG A 8 5.97 -7.74 -20.03
C ARG A 8 5.87 -6.63 -18.99
N GLU A 9 6.46 -5.48 -19.31
CA GLU A 9 6.33 -4.27 -18.50
C GLU A 9 4.94 -3.64 -18.67
N PHE A 10 4.43 -3.08 -17.59
CA PHE A 10 3.15 -2.38 -17.55
C PHE A 10 3.21 -1.18 -16.61
N GLU A 11 2.30 -0.24 -16.82
CA GLU A 11 2.15 0.94 -15.98
C GLU A 11 1.56 0.58 -14.62
N MET A 12 2.06 1.23 -13.59
CA MET A 12 1.58 1.17 -12.22
C MET A 12 1.46 2.56 -11.61
N VAL A 13 0.60 2.69 -10.60
CA VAL A 13 0.41 3.93 -9.85
C VAL A 13 0.48 3.63 -8.37
N ALA A 14 1.48 4.17 -7.68
CA ALA A 14 1.58 4.13 -6.23
C ALA A 14 0.89 5.35 -5.62
N LYS A 15 -0.11 5.16 -4.78
CA LYS A 15 -0.77 6.23 -4.02
C LYS A 15 -0.01 6.53 -2.74
N THR A 16 0.06 7.82 -2.38
CA THR A 16 0.73 8.27 -1.15
C THR A 16 0.05 9.51 -0.55
N PHE A 17 0.55 9.98 0.59
CA PHE A 17 0.16 11.27 1.16
C PHE A 17 0.79 12.43 0.39
N GLN A 18 0.09 13.56 0.39
CA GLN A 18 0.63 14.81 -0.15
C GLN A 18 1.92 15.19 0.59
N GLY A 19 2.96 15.51 -0.18
CA GLY A 19 4.29 15.85 0.33
C GLY A 19 5.24 14.66 0.50
N LEU A 20 4.79 13.42 0.22
CA LEU A 20 5.64 12.23 0.22
C LEU A 20 5.90 11.68 -1.19
N GLU A 21 5.46 12.37 -2.22
CA GLU A 21 5.56 11.89 -3.61
C GLU A 21 7.02 11.68 -4.03
N GLU A 22 7.91 12.63 -3.72
CA GLU A 22 9.34 12.48 -4.06
C GLU A 22 10.01 11.36 -3.25
N VAL A 23 9.67 11.21 -1.96
CA VAL A 23 10.19 10.12 -1.14
C VAL A 23 9.80 8.76 -1.72
N LEU A 24 8.52 8.61 -2.12
CA LEU A 24 8.05 7.39 -2.75
C LEU A 24 8.71 7.15 -4.12
N ALA A 25 8.92 8.22 -4.89
CA ALA A 25 9.63 8.11 -6.17
C ALA A 25 11.08 7.63 -6.00
N GLU A 26 11.77 8.09 -4.96
CA GLU A 26 13.11 7.60 -4.60
C GLU A 26 13.10 6.12 -4.20
N GLU A 27 12.12 5.68 -3.40
CA GLU A 27 11.95 4.27 -3.07
C GLU A 27 11.75 3.41 -4.34
N LEU A 28 10.85 3.81 -5.23
CA LEU A 28 10.57 3.08 -6.48
C LEU A 28 11.78 3.03 -7.41
N ARG A 29 12.53 4.14 -7.57
CA ARG A 29 13.79 4.16 -8.34
C ARG A 29 14.83 3.22 -7.73
N GLY A 30 14.94 3.21 -6.40
CA GLY A 30 15.84 2.31 -5.66
C GLY A 30 15.49 0.83 -5.86
N LEU A 31 14.22 0.50 -6.09
CA LEU A 31 13.76 -0.86 -6.42
C LEU A 31 13.96 -1.24 -7.90
N GLY A 32 14.38 -0.29 -8.75
CA GLY A 32 14.60 -0.51 -10.18
C GLY A 32 13.38 -0.24 -11.06
N ALA A 33 12.36 0.47 -10.55
CA ALA A 33 11.22 0.90 -11.35
C ALA A 33 11.64 1.85 -12.48
N LYS A 34 10.98 1.75 -13.63
CA LYS A 34 11.21 2.59 -14.81
C LYS A 34 10.18 3.72 -14.89
N ASN A 35 10.50 4.77 -15.63
CA ASN A 35 9.60 5.89 -15.94
C ASN A 35 8.87 6.42 -14.70
N VAL A 36 9.64 6.64 -13.60
CA VAL A 36 9.10 7.06 -12.31
C VAL A 36 8.81 8.57 -12.33
N GLU A 37 7.53 8.92 -12.31
CA GLU A 37 7.03 10.30 -12.39
C GLU A 37 6.14 10.64 -11.18
N PRO A 38 6.58 11.54 -10.28
CA PRO A 38 5.76 12.06 -9.21
C PRO A 38 4.59 12.90 -9.73
N GLY A 39 3.41 12.64 -9.18
CA GLY A 39 2.19 13.40 -9.44
C GLY A 39 1.54 13.86 -8.14
N ARG A 40 0.32 14.37 -8.20
CA ARG A 40 -0.38 14.82 -6.98
C ARG A 40 -0.89 13.61 -6.17
N ARG A 41 -0.31 13.38 -4.99
CA ARG A 41 -0.62 12.28 -4.07
C ARG A 41 -0.44 10.89 -4.71
N MET A 42 0.44 10.79 -5.69
CA MET A 42 0.73 9.54 -6.40
C MET A 42 2.10 9.61 -7.08
N VAL A 43 2.61 8.46 -7.45
CA VAL A 43 3.76 8.30 -8.34
C VAL A 43 3.37 7.28 -9.41
N SER A 44 3.48 7.63 -10.69
CA SER A 44 3.39 6.66 -11.80
C SER A 44 4.75 6.05 -12.06
N PHE A 45 4.77 4.79 -12.45
CA PHE A 45 5.99 4.06 -12.77
C PHE A 45 5.68 2.84 -13.63
N GLU A 46 6.71 2.27 -14.22
CA GLU A 46 6.62 1.05 -15.04
C GLU A 46 7.51 -0.05 -14.50
N GLY A 47 7.11 -1.28 -14.75
CA GLY A 47 7.86 -2.48 -14.41
C GLY A 47 7.07 -3.75 -14.72
N ASP A 48 7.67 -4.87 -14.41
CA ASP A 48 7.10 -6.21 -14.58
C ASP A 48 6.32 -6.67 -13.33
N LEU A 49 5.93 -7.93 -13.32
CA LEU A 49 5.22 -8.55 -12.19
C LEU A 49 6.08 -8.57 -10.91
N ALA A 50 7.39 -8.79 -11.04
CA ALA A 50 8.32 -8.74 -9.91
C ALA A 50 8.37 -7.34 -9.30
N MET A 51 8.34 -6.27 -10.12
CA MET A 51 8.28 -4.89 -9.65
C MET A 51 6.98 -4.60 -8.91
N LEU A 52 5.83 -5.12 -9.37
CA LEU A 52 4.55 -5.00 -8.66
C LEU A 52 4.63 -5.62 -7.27
N TYR A 53 5.22 -6.81 -7.14
CA TYR A 53 5.39 -7.47 -5.84
C TYR A 53 6.37 -6.71 -4.94
N ARG A 54 7.54 -6.31 -5.45
CA ARG A 54 8.52 -5.50 -4.71
C ARG A 54 7.93 -4.16 -4.24
N ALA A 55 7.18 -3.47 -5.09
CA ALA A 55 6.54 -2.21 -4.71
C ALA A 55 5.58 -2.38 -3.52
N ASN A 56 4.80 -3.47 -3.49
CA ASN A 56 3.91 -3.79 -2.36
C ASN A 56 4.68 -4.20 -1.10
N MET A 57 5.77 -4.97 -1.24
CA MET A 57 6.56 -5.48 -0.11
C MET A 57 7.47 -4.41 0.50
N CYS A 58 8.13 -3.60 -0.33
CA CYS A 58 9.28 -2.78 0.07
C CYS A 58 8.94 -1.31 0.26
N CYS A 59 7.94 -0.73 -0.48
CA CYS A 59 7.63 0.70 -0.35
C CYS A 59 7.04 1.04 1.02
N ARG A 60 7.74 1.90 1.74
CA ARG A 60 7.37 2.35 3.08
C ARG A 60 6.36 3.49 3.05
N THR A 61 6.39 4.30 1.97
CA THR A 61 5.56 5.51 1.82
C THR A 61 4.40 5.35 0.85
N ALA A 62 4.19 4.16 0.29
CA ALA A 62 3.01 3.83 -0.49
C ALA A 62 1.81 3.46 0.40
N LEU A 63 0.62 3.93 0.03
CA LEU A 63 -0.66 3.51 0.61
C LEU A 63 -1.31 2.37 -0.18
N ARG A 64 -1.15 2.37 -1.50
CA ARG A 64 -1.68 1.37 -2.44
C ARG A 64 -0.85 1.36 -3.71
N ILE A 65 -0.74 0.20 -4.33
CA ILE A 65 -0.18 0.02 -5.68
C ILE A 65 -1.32 -0.40 -6.61
N LEU A 66 -1.56 0.38 -7.64
CA LEU A 66 -2.64 0.18 -8.61
C LEU A 66 -2.06 -0.22 -9.96
N LYS A 67 -2.67 -1.22 -10.63
CA LYS A 67 -2.37 -1.64 -12.01
C LYS A 67 -3.50 -1.14 -12.92
N PRO A 68 -3.33 -0.06 -13.70
CA PRO A 68 -4.32 0.38 -14.68
C PRO A 68 -4.59 -0.73 -15.71
N ILE A 69 -5.87 -1.04 -15.94
CA ILE A 69 -6.31 -2.08 -16.87
C ILE A 69 -7.12 -1.54 -18.04
N TYR A 70 -7.79 -0.38 -17.85
CA TYR A 70 -8.61 0.22 -18.88
C TYR A 70 -8.70 1.74 -18.70
N LYS A 71 -8.42 2.50 -19.76
CA LYS A 71 -8.50 3.96 -19.79
C LYS A 71 -9.41 4.39 -20.93
N PHE A 72 -10.35 5.27 -20.65
CA PHE A 72 -11.31 5.79 -21.64
C PHE A 72 -11.83 7.16 -21.21
N THR A 73 -12.67 7.76 -22.07
CA THR A 73 -13.36 9.04 -21.79
C THR A 73 -14.85 8.79 -21.73
N ALA A 74 -15.51 9.31 -20.70
CA ALA A 74 -16.95 9.27 -20.54
C ALA A 74 -17.45 10.64 -20.05
N SER A 75 -18.43 11.21 -20.76
CA SER A 75 -19.06 12.50 -20.46
C SER A 75 -20.30 12.37 -19.58
N ASP A 76 -20.83 11.17 -19.41
CA ASP A 76 -22.06 10.89 -18.68
C ASP A 76 -22.11 9.45 -18.14
N PRO A 77 -23.02 9.15 -17.19
CA PRO A 77 -23.12 7.83 -16.58
C PRO A 77 -23.53 6.68 -17.51
N ASP A 78 -24.22 6.95 -18.62
CA ASP A 78 -24.66 5.91 -19.56
C ASP A 78 -23.49 5.51 -20.46
N THR A 79 -22.71 6.49 -20.90
CA THR A 79 -21.42 6.25 -21.60
C THR A 79 -20.46 5.50 -20.71
N LEU A 80 -20.31 5.89 -19.44
CA LEU A 80 -19.49 5.16 -18.45
C LEU A 80 -19.94 3.70 -18.35
N TYR A 81 -21.23 3.44 -18.16
CA TYR A 81 -21.76 2.08 -18.05
C TYR A 81 -21.45 1.25 -19.30
N SER A 82 -21.71 1.79 -20.49
CA SER A 82 -21.53 1.09 -21.76
C SER A 82 -20.07 0.68 -21.97
N LEU A 83 -19.13 1.62 -21.77
CA LEU A 83 -17.69 1.36 -21.95
C LEU A 83 -17.15 0.39 -20.89
N VAL A 84 -17.61 0.48 -19.64
CA VAL A 84 -17.24 -0.47 -18.60
C VAL A 84 -17.75 -1.88 -18.92
N LYS A 85 -18.96 -1.98 -19.48
CA LYS A 85 -19.57 -3.26 -19.89
C LYS A 85 -18.88 -3.89 -21.10
N GLU A 86 -18.28 -3.10 -22.00
CA GLU A 86 -17.53 -3.58 -23.16
C GLU A 86 -16.18 -4.22 -22.80
N PHE A 87 -15.60 -3.85 -21.66
CA PHE A 87 -14.33 -4.45 -21.22
C PHE A 87 -14.49 -5.95 -20.92
N ASP A 88 -13.56 -6.78 -21.40
CA ASP A 88 -13.57 -8.22 -21.12
C ASP A 88 -13.14 -8.53 -19.68
N TRP A 89 -14.09 -8.52 -18.78
CA TRP A 89 -13.88 -8.76 -17.34
C TRP A 89 -13.40 -10.16 -17.01
N THR A 90 -13.51 -11.14 -17.95
CA THR A 90 -12.99 -12.50 -17.70
C THR A 90 -11.47 -12.56 -17.59
N LYS A 91 -10.76 -11.51 -18.03
CA LYS A 91 -9.30 -11.40 -17.90
C LYS A 91 -8.83 -11.18 -16.47
N VAL A 92 -9.71 -10.66 -15.61
CA VAL A 92 -9.35 -10.23 -14.24
C VAL A 92 -10.27 -10.76 -13.17
N LEU A 93 -11.44 -11.29 -13.54
CA LEU A 93 -12.48 -11.73 -12.62
C LEU A 93 -13.17 -12.99 -13.14
N SER A 94 -13.45 -13.94 -12.27
CA SER A 94 -14.21 -15.18 -12.57
C SER A 94 -15.48 -15.26 -11.75
N LEU A 95 -16.40 -16.19 -12.10
CA LEU A 95 -17.70 -16.34 -11.46
C LEU A 95 -17.63 -16.78 -9.98
N ASP A 96 -16.57 -17.46 -9.59
CA ASP A 96 -16.30 -17.93 -8.23
C ASP A 96 -15.63 -16.89 -7.32
N LYS A 97 -15.16 -15.79 -7.91
CA LYS A 97 -14.50 -14.71 -7.17
C LYS A 97 -15.48 -13.64 -6.72
N THR A 98 -15.03 -12.88 -5.73
CA THR A 98 -15.75 -11.69 -5.25
C THR A 98 -14.99 -10.42 -5.64
N PHE A 99 -15.71 -9.32 -5.86
CA PHE A 99 -15.09 -8.04 -6.14
C PHE A 99 -15.67 -6.89 -5.32
N ALA A 100 -14.87 -5.85 -5.15
CA ALA A 100 -15.25 -4.56 -4.58
C ALA A 100 -14.77 -3.43 -5.48
N ILE A 101 -15.45 -2.28 -5.38
CA ILE A 101 -15.12 -1.08 -6.16
C ILE A 101 -14.90 0.08 -5.20
N ASP A 102 -13.77 0.75 -5.36
CA ASP A 102 -13.45 2.02 -4.70
C ASP A 102 -13.36 3.13 -5.75
N THR A 103 -14.13 4.19 -5.57
CA THR A 103 -14.26 5.25 -6.57
C THR A 103 -13.81 6.60 -6.03
N THR A 104 -12.94 7.25 -6.78
CA THR A 104 -12.55 8.65 -6.58
C THR A 104 -12.87 9.44 -7.85
N ALA A 105 -13.76 10.43 -7.75
CA ALA A 105 -14.17 11.26 -8.86
C ALA A 105 -13.89 12.74 -8.58
N TYR A 106 -13.24 13.40 -9.53
CA TYR A 106 -13.02 14.84 -9.61
C TYR A 106 -13.58 15.33 -10.94
N SER A 107 -14.90 15.54 -10.98
CA SER A 107 -15.63 15.87 -12.21
C SER A 107 -16.91 16.64 -11.85
N ASP A 108 -17.30 17.56 -12.71
CA ASP A 108 -18.57 18.28 -12.58
C ASP A 108 -19.77 17.39 -12.92
N GLU A 109 -19.58 16.42 -13.82
CA GLU A 109 -20.63 15.47 -14.24
C GLU A 109 -20.77 14.30 -13.25
N PHE A 110 -19.68 13.82 -12.69
CA PHE A 110 -19.65 12.69 -11.75
C PHE A 110 -19.52 13.16 -10.30
N THR A 111 -20.47 13.97 -9.83
CA THR A 111 -20.45 14.63 -8.51
C THR A 111 -20.59 13.65 -7.33
N HIS A 112 -21.16 12.45 -7.56
CA HIS A 112 -21.42 11.45 -6.53
C HIS A 112 -20.64 10.16 -6.78
N SER A 113 -19.48 10.00 -6.17
CA SER A 113 -18.63 8.80 -6.32
C SER A 113 -19.38 7.50 -6.02
N ARG A 114 -20.28 7.51 -5.02
CA ARG A 114 -21.10 6.33 -4.68
C ARG A 114 -22.03 5.91 -5.83
N PHE A 115 -22.61 6.85 -6.56
CA PHE A 115 -23.41 6.56 -7.73
C PHE A 115 -22.55 5.93 -8.83
N VAL A 116 -21.37 6.48 -9.09
CA VAL A 116 -20.40 5.91 -10.04
C VAL A 116 -20.04 4.46 -9.67
N THR A 117 -19.77 4.21 -8.38
CA THR A 117 -19.50 2.85 -7.88
C THR A 117 -20.60 1.87 -8.24
N TYR A 118 -21.87 2.24 -8.02
CA TYR A 118 -23.01 1.38 -8.39
C TYR A 118 -23.13 1.19 -9.89
N ARG A 119 -22.91 2.25 -10.68
CA ARG A 119 -23.00 2.18 -12.14
C ARG A 119 -21.95 1.24 -12.74
N VAL A 120 -20.69 1.34 -12.26
CA VAL A 120 -19.62 0.43 -12.64
C VAL A 120 -19.90 -1.01 -12.19
N LYS A 121 -20.40 -1.19 -10.97
CA LYS A 121 -20.80 -2.50 -10.46
C LYS A 121 -21.88 -3.14 -11.34
N ASP A 122 -22.90 -2.39 -11.70
CA ASP A 122 -24.00 -2.90 -12.54
C ASP A 122 -23.49 -3.31 -13.92
N ALA A 123 -22.61 -2.51 -14.53
CA ALA A 123 -21.99 -2.83 -15.82
C ALA A 123 -21.18 -4.14 -15.77
N ILE A 124 -20.39 -4.36 -14.73
CA ILE A 124 -19.61 -5.60 -14.53
C ILE A 124 -20.57 -6.80 -14.35
N VAL A 125 -21.58 -6.67 -13.49
CA VAL A 125 -22.55 -7.73 -13.24
C VAL A 125 -23.30 -8.10 -14.51
N ASP A 126 -23.76 -7.10 -15.28
CA ASP A 126 -24.51 -7.32 -16.50
C ASP A 126 -23.65 -7.90 -17.64
N PHE A 127 -22.34 -7.57 -17.71
CA PHE A 127 -21.39 -8.25 -18.59
C PHE A 127 -21.38 -9.76 -18.34
N PHE A 128 -21.30 -10.19 -17.09
CA PHE A 128 -21.29 -11.63 -16.77
C PHE A 128 -22.62 -12.30 -17.03
N LYS A 129 -23.75 -11.64 -16.71
CA LYS A 129 -25.09 -12.17 -16.99
C LYS A 129 -25.35 -12.35 -18.49
N ASP A 130 -24.95 -11.37 -19.30
CA ASP A 130 -25.12 -11.45 -20.75
C ASP A 130 -24.28 -12.57 -21.37
N ARG A 131 -23.09 -12.80 -20.84
CA ARG A 131 -22.15 -13.81 -21.36
C ARG A 131 -22.43 -15.23 -20.87
N PHE A 132 -22.86 -15.39 -19.63
CA PHE A 132 -22.94 -16.70 -18.96
C PHE A 132 -24.36 -17.09 -18.51
N GLY A 133 -25.33 -16.18 -18.61
CA GLY A 133 -26.73 -16.37 -18.23
C GLY A 133 -27.16 -15.52 -17.03
N PRO A 134 -28.47 -15.28 -16.88
CA PRO A 134 -29.06 -14.26 -16.00
C PRO A 134 -28.70 -14.45 -14.50
N ASP A 135 -28.45 -15.66 -14.06
CA ASP A 135 -28.12 -15.97 -12.67
C ASP A 135 -26.59 -16.08 -12.43
N LYS A 136 -25.78 -15.89 -13.47
CA LYS A 136 -24.32 -16.08 -13.41
C LYS A 136 -23.62 -14.73 -13.26
N ARG A 137 -23.10 -14.46 -12.06
CA ARG A 137 -22.35 -13.24 -11.77
C ARG A 137 -21.34 -13.50 -10.63
N PRO A 138 -20.21 -12.75 -10.59
CA PRO A 138 -19.31 -12.72 -9.45
C PRO A 138 -20.01 -12.18 -8.21
N GLY A 139 -19.54 -12.59 -7.04
CA GLY A 139 -19.99 -12.02 -5.77
C GLY A 139 -19.53 -10.58 -5.57
N VAL A 140 -20.33 -9.75 -4.90
CA VAL A 140 -19.93 -8.38 -4.51
C VAL A 140 -19.70 -8.38 -3.00
N ARG A 141 -18.50 -7.96 -2.56
CA ARG A 141 -18.14 -7.83 -1.14
C ARG A 141 -17.52 -6.46 -0.91
N LEU A 142 -17.96 -5.76 0.13
CA LEU A 142 -17.39 -4.45 0.47
C LEU A 142 -16.04 -4.56 1.21
N GLN A 143 -15.80 -5.68 1.86
CA GLN A 143 -14.57 -5.98 2.60
C GLN A 143 -14.04 -7.35 2.22
N ASP A 144 -12.73 -7.51 2.21
CA ASP A 144 -12.03 -8.78 1.91
C ASP A 144 -12.47 -9.41 0.57
N ALA A 145 -12.74 -8.59 -0.44
CA ALA A 145 -12.99 -9.07 -1.80
C ALA A 145 -11.71 -9.64 -2.42
N ASP A 146 -11.87 -10.63 -3.29
CA ASP A 146 -10.73 -11.24 -4.01
C ASP A 146 -10.11 -10.27 -5.01
N VAL A 147 -10.94 -9.44 -5.67
CA VAL A 147 -10.50 -8.44 -6.63
C VAL A 147 -11.00 -7.06 -6.22
N MET A 148 -10.07 -6.15 -6.00
CA MET A 148 -10.35 -4.75 -5.67
C MET A 148 -10.16 -3.89 -6.92
N ILE A 149 -11.23 -3.22 -7.37
CA ILE A 149 -11.23 -2.37 -8.56
C ILE A 149 -11.24 -0.92 -8.11
N ASN A 150 -10.24 -0.15 -8.49
CA ASN A 150 -10.20 1.30 -8.29
C ASN A 150 -10.70 2.02 -9.55
N VAL A 151 -11.66 2.91 -9.37
CA VAL A 151 -12.19 3.79 -10.42
C VAL A 151 -11.74 5.21 -10.13
N HIS A 152 -10.95 5.77 -11.03
CA HIS A 152 -10.50 7.16 -10.93
C HIS A 152 -11.05 7.97 -12.10
N ILE A 153 -11.77 9.05 -11.79
CA ILE A 153 -12.33 9.99 -12.79
C ILE A 153 -11.71 11.37 -12.56
N SER A 154 -11.16 11.94 -13.63
CA SER A 154 -10.63 13.32 -13.64
C SER A 154 -11.17 14.07 -14.86
N GLY A 155 -12.14 14.96 -14.63
CA GLY A 155 -12.97 15.52 -15.69
C GLY A 155 -13.78 14.40 -16.34
N GLU A 156 -13.54 14.16 -17.63
CA GLU A 156 -14.17 13.06 -18.40
C GLU A 156 -13.27 11.82 -18.50
N ARG A 157 -11.99 11.90 -18.09
CA ARG A 157 -11.04 10.78 -18.18
C ARG A 157 -11.29 9.78 -17.07
N VAL A 158 -11.55 8.54 -17.44
CA VAL A 158 -11.79 7.42 -16.55
C VAL A 158 -10.63 6.44 -16.63
N THR A 159 -10.12 6.03 -15.48
CA THR A 159 -9.13 4.95 -15.35
C THR A 159 -9.68 3.89 -14.41
N LEU A 160 -9.77 2.66 -14.89
CA LEU A 160 -10.02 1.47 -14.09
C LEU A 160 -8.70 0.80 -13.79
N SER A 161 -8.47 0.49 -12.52
CA SER A 161 -7.24 -0.16 -12.08
C SER A 161 -7.55 -1.32 -11.14
N LEU A 162 -6.74 -2.35 -11.16
CA LEU A 162 -6.72 -3.35 -10.10
C LEU A 162 -5.89 -2.82 -8.93
N ASP A 163 -6.41 -2.92 -7.72
CA ASP A 163 -5.64 -2.64 -6.50
C ASP A 163 -4.90 -3.90 -6.07
N SER A 164 -3.59 -3.90 -6.25
CA SER A 164 -2.74 -5.04 -5.91
C SER A 164 -2.50 -5.20 -4.42
N SER A 165 -2.67 -4.13 -3.66
CA SER A 165 -2.40 -4.12 -2.21
C SER A 165 -3.55 -4.71 -1.39
N GLY A 166 -4.81 -4.51 -1.82
CA GLY A 166 -6.01 -4.87 -1.09
C GLY A 166 -6.24 -3.95 0.11
N GLU A 167 -5.93 -4.39 1.31
CA GLU A 167 -5.91 -3.50 2.47
C GLU A 167 -4.77 -2.48 2.34
N SER A 168 -5.01 -1.24 2.76
CA SER A 168 -3.99 -0.17 2.63
C SER A 168 -2.66 -0.57 3.26
N LEU A 169 -1.54 -0.27 2.59
CA LEU A 169 -0.20 -0.69 2.99
C LEU A 169 0.28 -0.11 4.32
N HIS A 170 -0.35 0.98 4.83
CA HIS A 170 -0.05 1.45 6.18
C HIS A 170 -0.37 0.41 7.25
N LYS A 171 -1.36 -0.45 7.02
CA LYS A 171 -1.65 -1.59 7.89
C LYS A 171 -0.61 -2.68 7.69
N ARG A 172 0.58 -2.47 8.27
CA ARG A 172 1.72 -3.39 8.16
C ARG A 172 1.40 -4.79 8.70
N GLY A 173 0.65 -4.86 9.80
CA GLY A 173 0.32 -6.11 10.50
C GLY A 173 0.95 -6.23 11.88
N TYR A 174 1.93 -5.41 12.23
CA TYR A 174 2.60 -5.46 13.54
C TYR A 174 1.80 -4.76 14.65
N ARG A 175 0.84 -3.89 14.35
CA ARG A 175 0.05 -3.17 15.35
C ARG A 175 -1.01 -4.10 15.96
N VAL A 176 -0.80 -4.55 17.19
CA VAL A 176 -1.76 -5.38 17.96
C VAL A 176 -2.53 -4.57 18.97
N GLU A 177 -1.97 -3.44 19.43
CA GLU A 177 -2.62 -2.51 20.35
C GLU A 177 -2.43 -1.07 19.86
N GLN A 178 -3.32 -0.16 20.27
CA GLN A 178 -3.24 1.24 19.88
C GLN A 178 -3.58 2.19 21.03
N THR A 179 -3.01 3.39 20.99
CA THR A 179 -3.43 4.54 21.78
C THR A 179 -4.63 5.23 21.12
N GLU A 180 -5.20 6.28 21.73
CA GLU A 180 -6.37 6.99 21.18
C GLU A 180 -6.15 7.54 19.77
N ALA A 181 -4.95 8.05 19.46
CA ALA A 181 -4.62 8.66 18.17
C ALA A 181 -3.23 8.24 17.67
N PRO A 182 -3.06 6.98 17.23
CA PRO A 182 -1.77 6.54 16.70
C PRO A 182 -1.48 7.21 15.36
N ILE A 183 -0.22 7.59 15.12
CA ILE A 183 0.20 8.06 13.81
C ILE A 183 0.12 6.92 12.79
N ASN A 184 -0.21 7.27 11.54
CA ASN A 184 -0.21 6.33 10.42
C ASN A 184 1.24 5.90 10.09
N GLU A 185 1.46 4.62 9.84
CA GLU A 185 2.77 4.00 9.61
C GLU A 185 3.47 4.58 8.38
N VAL A 186 2.75 4.77 7.28
CA VAL A 186 3.27 5.40 6.05
C VAL A 186 3.72 6.84 6.31
N LEU A 187 2.95 7.58 7.12
CA LEU A 187 3.31 8.95 7.48
C LEU A 187 4.56 8.96 8.39
N ALA A 188 4.62 8.07 9.38
CA ALA A 188 5.79 7.96 10.26
C ALA A 188 7.06 7.60 9.47
N ALA A 189 7.00 6.60 8.61
CA ALA A 189 8.11 6.23 7.71
C ALA A 189 8.52 7.40 6.81
N GLY A 190 7.53 8.09 6.22
CA GLY A 190 7.77 9.24 5.35
C GLY A 190 8.46 10.40 6.07
N ILE A 191 8.10 10.70 7.31
CA ILE A 191 8.76 11.72 8.14
C ILE A 191 10.21 11.33 8.41
N ILE A 192 10.47 10.08 8.81
CA ILE A 192 11.82 9.57 9.05
C ILE A 192 12.67 9.67 7.77
N LEU A 193 12.18 9.15 6.65
CA LEU A 193 12.90 9.18 5.38
C LEU A 193 13.16 10.60 4.90
N LYS A 194 12.19 11.51 5.06
CA LYS A 194 12.31 12.94 4.68
C LYS A 194 13.27 13.72 5.56
N SER A 195 13.49 13.30 6.81
CA SER A 195 14.53 13.88 7.67
C SER A 195 15.96 13.55 7.21
N GLY A 196 16.11 12.61 6.27
CA GLY A 196 17.41 12.11 5.81
C GLY A 196 17.98 10.98 6.68
N TRP A 197 17.31 10.61 7.77
CA TRP A 197 17.79 9.52 8.64
C TRP A 197 17.70 8.16 7.95
N ARG A 198 18.78 7.37 8.08
CA ARG A 198 18.89 6.02 7.48
C ARG A 198 19.47 4.98 8.44
N GLY A 199 19.49 5.27 9.75
CA GLY A 199 20.09 4.37 10.74
C GLY A 199 21.55 4.70 11.05
N ASP A 200 22.08 5.79 10.55
CA ASP A 200 23.47 6.24 10.66
C ASP A 200 23.79 7.00 11.96
N CYS A 201 22.77 7.44 12.68
CA CYS A 201 22.91 8.08 13.99
C CYS A 201 21.74 7.63 14.92
N PRO A 202 21.88 7.80 16.25
CA PRO A 202 20.80 7.47 17.18
C PRO A 202 19.53 8.26 16.88
N LEU A 203 18.37 7.57 16.93
CA LEU A 203 17.05 8.20 16.85
C LEU A 203 16.41 8.20 18.24
N VAL A 204 15.85 9.35 18.63
CA VAL A 204 15.18 9.50 19.92
C VAL A 204 13.75 9.98 19.73
N ASP A 205 12.79 9.23 20.28
CA ASP A 205 11.38 9.63 20.35
C ASP A 205 10.95 9.73 21.82
N PRO A 206 10.94 10.94 22.41
CA PRO A 206 10.63 11.14 23.82
C PRO A 206 9.13 11.12 24.17
N MET A 207 8.24 10.95 23.18
CA MET A 207 6.78 10.88 23.31
C MET A 207 6.21 9.80 22.38
N CYS A 208 6.75 8.59 22.46
CA CYS A 208 6.58 7.54 21.46
C CYS A 208 5.15 6.98 21.33
N GLY A 209 4.27 7.24 22.27
CA GLY A 209 2.90 6.74 22.21
C GLY A 209 2.83 5.22 22.00
N SER A 210 2.24 4.77 20.90
CA SER A 210 2.16 3.35 20.51
C SER A 210 3.44 2.78 19.87
N GLY A 211 4.51 3.56 19.77
CA GLY A 211 5.82 3.12 19.26
C GLY A 211 5.96 3.12 17.73
N THR A 212 5.06 3.76 16.99
CA THR A 212 5.07 3.69 15.53
C THR A 212 6.36 4.23 14.92
N PHE A 213 6.84 5.41 15.36
CA PHE A 213 8.11 5.96 14.90
C PHE A 213 9.30 5.04 15.20
N LEU A 214 9.32 4.44 16.39
CA LEU A 214 10.39 3.53 16.80
C LEU A 214 10.44 2.29 15.91
N ILE A 215 9.26 1.70 15.61
CA ILE A 215 9.17 0.50 14.78
C ILE A 215 9.54 0.82 13.33
N GLU A 216 8.95 1.86 12.72
CA GLU A 216 9.29 2.25 11.35
C GLU A 216 10.77 2.62 11.21
N ALA A 217 11.37 3.30 12.21
CA ALA A 217 12.81 3.56 12.25
C ALA A 217 13.62 2.25 12.30
N ALA A 218 13.23 1.29 13.14
CA ALA A 218 13.92 0.01 13.24
C ALA A 218 13.84 -0.77 11.90
N LEU A 219 12.68 -0.78 11.23
CA LEU A 219 12.52 -1.40 9.92
C LEU A 219 13.38 -0.71 8.85
N ILE A 220 13.49 0.63 8.89
CA ILE A 220 14.34 1.39 7.96
C ILE A 220 15.81 1.10 8.24
N GLY A 221 16.24 1.24 9.52
CA GLY A 221 17.64 1.09 9.91
C GLY A 221 18.18 -0.33 9.80
N ALA A 222 17.30 -1.34 9.81
CA ALA A 222 17.66 -2.75 9.66
C ALA A 222 17.43 -3.29 8.23
N GLY A 223 16.92 -2.49 7.28
CA GLY A 223 16.62 -2.95 5.93
C GLY A 223 15.44 -3.92 5.82
N ILE A 224 14.63 -4.08 6.88
CA ILE A 224 13.51 -5.02 6.92
C ILE A 224 12.35 -4.51 6.06
N MET A 225 11.79 -5.35 5.21
CA MET A 225 10.65 -5.00 4.35
C MET A 225 9.38 -4.74 5.17
N PRO A 226 8.68 -3.60 4.99
CA PRO A 226 7.47 -3.29 5.77
C PRO A 226 6.29 -4.22 5.47
N GLY A 227 6.28 -4.90 4.33
CA GLY A 227 5.23 -5.80 3.90
C GLY A 227 5.26 -7.19 4.56
N ILE A 228 6.34 -7.57 5.22
CA ILE A 228 6.56 -8.95 5.73
C ILE A 228 5.53 -9.39 6.78
N TYR A 229 4.92 -8.45 7.50
CA TYR A 229 3.91 -8.75 8.54
C TYR A 229 2.49 -8.89 8.00
N ARG A 230 2.29 -8.64 6.71
CA ARG A 230 0.96 -8.70 6.11
C ARG A 230 0.53 -10.16 5.90
N LYS A 231 -0.74 -10.43 6.10
CA LYS A 231 -1.29 -11.78 5.93
C LYS A 231 -1.46 -12.14 4.46
N ARG A 232 -1.76 -11.14 3.62
CA ARG A 232 -1.97 -11.32 2.17
C ARG A 232 -1.97 -9.97 1.45
N PHE A 233 -1.75 -10.02 0.14
CA PHE A 233 -1.99 -8.95 -0.81
C PHE A 233 -3.12 -9.32 -1.77
N ALA A 234 -3.79 -8.33 -2.38
CA ALA A 234 -4.89 -8.64 -3.30
C ALA A 234 -4.40 -9.31 -4.60
N PHE A 235 -3.18 -9.01 -5.05
CA PHE A 235 -2.61 -9.65 -6.24
C PHE A 235 -2.49 -11.19 -6.13
N GLU A 236 -2.43 -11.75 -4.93
CA GLU A 236 -2.38 -13.21 -4.71
C GLU A 236 -3.65 -13.94 -5.17
N ALA A 237 -4.76 -13.20 -5.36
CA ALA A 237 -6.01 -13.74 -5.90
C ALA A 237 -6.15 -13.55 -7.43
N TRP A 238 -5.18 -12.91 -8.09
CA TRP A 238 -5.25 -12.62 -9.52
C TRP A 238 -4.91 -13.86 -10.37
N PRO A 239 -5.45 -13.95 -11.60
CA PRO A 239 -5.18 -15.10 -12.48
C PRO A 239 -3.71 -15.25 -12.89
N ASP A 240 -2.96 -14.14 -12.91
CA ASP A 240 -1.54 -14.05 -13.29
C ASP A 240 -0.59 -14.07 -12.08
N PHE A 241 -1.07 -14.47 -10.90
CA PHE A 241 -0.23 -14.58 -9.71
C PHE A 241 0.81 -15.70 -9.87
N ASP A 242 2.07 -15.33 -9.70
CA ASP A 242 3.21 -16.24 -9.69
C ASP A 242 3.72 -16.41 -8.24
N ALA A 243 3.38 -17.57 -7.66
CA ALA A 243 3.73 -17.88 -6.27
C ALA A 243 5.24 -18.07 -6.08
N ASP A 244 5.95 -18.71 -7.01
CA ASP A 244 7.39 -18.96 -6.89
C ASP A 244 8.17 -17.65 -6.97
N LEU A 245 7.77 -16.75 -7.87
CA LEU A 245 8.34 -15.41 -7.97
C LEU A 245 8.07 -14.60 -6.69
N PHE A 246 6.84 -14.63 -6.18
CA PHE A 246 6.49 -13.93 -4.95
C PHE A 246 7.26 -14.47 -3.75
N ASP A 247 7.36 -15.79 -3.60
CA ASP A 247 8.12 -16.44 -2.52
C ASP A 247 9.60 -16.07 -2.56
N SER A 248 10.19 -15.93 -3.76
CA SER A 248 11.57 -15.48 -3.91
C SER A 248 11.79 -14.04 -3.40
N ILE A 249 10.80 -13.16 -3.59
CA ILE A 249 10.84 -11.77 -3.11
C ILE A 249 10.53 -11.71 -1.61
N TYR A 250 9.55 -12.46 -1.15
CA TYR A 250 9.13 -12.48 0.26
C TYR A 250 10.25 -12.96 1.18
N ASN A 251 11.05 -13.94 0.74
CA ASN A 251 12.16 -14.53 1.49
C ASN A 251 13.53 -13.87 1.20
N ASP A 252 13.56 -12.75 0.48
CA ASP A 252 14.79 -12.02 0.19
C ASP A 252 15.21 -11.15 1.37
N GLU A 253 16.09 -11.67 2.20
CA GLU A 253 16.70 -10.97 3.36
C GLU A 253 18.01 -10.26 2.99
N SER A 254 18.37 -10.15 1.71
CA SER A 254 19.68 -9.63 1.27
C SER A 254 19.95 -8.18 1.68
N ALA A 255 18.87 -7.39 1.90
CA ALA A 255 18.96 -6.01 2.36
C ALA A 255 19.01 -5.89 3.91
N GLU A 256 18.76 -6.98 4.65
CA GLU A 256 18.73 -6.95 6.11
C GLU A 256 20.13 -6.85 6.72
N HIS A 257 20.25 -6.01 7.73
CA HIS A 257 21.47 -5.80 8.46
C HIS A 257 21.20 -5.30 9.88
N GLU A 258 22.21 -5.34 10.75
CA GLU A 258 22.12 -4.73 12.08
C GLU A 258 22.19 -3.20 11.94
N PRO A 259 21.26 -2.43 12.54
CA PRO A 259 21.34 -0.98 12.57
C PRO A 259 22.64 -0.49 13.23
N ALA A 260 23.27 0.53 12.63
CA ALA A 260 24.53 1.08 13.16
C ALA A 260 24.35 1.78 14.53
N CYS A 261 23.13 2.23 14.83
CA CYS A 261 22.83 3.01 16.02
C CYS A 261 21.54 2.54 16.73
N ARG A 262 21.46 2.86 18.03
CA ARG A 262 20.28 2.55 18.86
C ARG A 262 19.12 3.49 18.57
N ILE A 263 17.91 2.96 18.69
CA ILE A 263 16.66 3.70 18.66
C ILE A 263 16.14 3.77 20.09
N ILE A 264 15.88 4.99 20.58
CA ILE A 264 15.52 5.22 21.97
C ILE A 264 14.12 5.83 22.02
N GLY A 265 13.22 5.19 22.78
CA GLY A 265 11.86 5.64 22.94
C GLY A 265 11.48 5.87 24.40
N ALA A 266 10.66 6.87 24.66
CA ALA A 266 10.02 7.05 25.95
C ALA A 266 8.63 7.63 25.82
N ASP A 267 7.84 7.42 26.85
CA ASP A 267 6.58 8.12 27.05
C ASP A 267 6.35 8.31 28.55
N ILE A 268 5.69 9.41 28.92
CA ILE A 268 5.34 9.67 30.33
C ILE A 268 4.31 8.65 30.86
N SER A 269 3.49 8.11 29.96
CA SER A 269 2.41 7.17 30.26
C SER A 269 2.93 5.72 30.30
N PRO A 270 2.92 5.04 31.45
CA PRO A 270 3.24 3.61 31.52
C PRO A 270 2.35 2.75 30.62
N LYS A 271 1.09 3.17 30.41
CA LYS A 271 0.14 2.48 29.52
C LYS A 271 0.59 2.60 28.04
N ALA A 272 1.02 3.80 27.61
CA ALA A 272 1.53 4.00 26.24
C ALA A 272 2.80 3.16 26.01
N VAL A 273 3.72 3.13 26.97
CA VAL A 273 4.94 2.30 26.92
C VAL A 273 4.59 0.81 26.84
N ALA A 274 3.57 0.35 27.57
CA ALA A 274 3.12 -1.05 27.49
C ALA A 274 2.58 -1.40 26.09
N VAL A 275 1.75 -0.52 25.51
CA VAL A 275 1.26 -0.65 24.11
C VAL A 275 2.43 -0.66 23.12
N ALA A 276 3.37 0.29 23.24
CA ALA A 276 4.55 0.33 22.39
C ALA A 276 5.36 -0.97 22.47
N ARG A 277 5.56 -1.50 23.68
CA ARG A 277 6.28 -2.76 23.91
C ARG A 277 5.61 -3.96 23.25
N ALA A 278 4.27 -4.03 23.28
CA ALA A 278 3.51 -5.09 22.62
C ALA A 278 3.68 -5.03 21.10
N ASN A 279 3.57 -3.84 20.49
CA ASN A 279 3.76 -3.63 19.07
C ASN A 279 5.20 -3.90 18.62
N ILE A 280 6.21 -3.42 19.36
CA ILE A 280 7.65 -3.67 19.12
C ILE A 280 7.94 -5.18 19.15
N LYS A 281 7.37 -5.90 20.14
CA LYS A 281 7.51 -7.35 20.22
C LYS A 281 6.90 -8.05 19.00
N GLN A 282 5.69 -7.64 18.59
CA GLN A 282 5.02 -8.19 17.41
C GLN A 282 5.81 -7.93 16.13
N ALA A 283 6.45 -6.77 16.03
CA ALA A 283 7.33 -6.43 14.91
C ALA A 283 8.70 -7.13 14.95
N GLY A 284 9.05 -7.83 16.04
CA GLY A 284 10.33 -8.53 16.16
C GLY A 284 11.58 -7.64 16.26
N VAL A 285 11.40 -6.32 16.40
CA VAL A 285 12.50 -5.32 16.37
C VAL A 285 12.98 -4.87 17.75
N GLY A 286 12.54 -5.55 18.81
CA GLY A 286 12.86 -5.16 20.20
C GLY A 286 14.35 -5.10 20.53
N ARG A 287 15.19 -5.85 19.83
CA ARG A 287 16.65 -5.82 20.00
C ARG A 287 17.30 -4.50 19.57
N TYR A 288 16.63 -3.70 18.77
CA TYR A 288 17.12 -2.42 18.25
C TYR A 288 16.63 -1.20 19.04
N ILE A 289 15.66 -1.40 19.94
CA ILE A 289 14.90 -0.32 20.57
C ILE A 289 15.06 -0.38 22.10
N ASP A 290 15.55 0.70 22.68
CA ASP A 290 15.54 0.94 24.11
C ASP A 290 14.27 1.74 24.47
N LEU A 291 13.41 1.19 25.36
CA LEU A 291 12.11 1.78 25.68
C LEU A 291 11.95 1.93 27.19
N GLU A 292 11.68 3.17 27.65
CA GLU A 292 11.53 3.50 29.06
C GLU A 292 10.27 4.36 29.34
N VAL A 293 9.80 4.34 30.60
CA VAL A 293 8.79 5.29 31.09
C VAL A 293 9.54 6.51 31.59
N LYS A 294 9.41 7.66 30.88
CA LYS A 294 10.16 8.88 31.23
C LYS A 294 9.47 10.11 30.67
N ALA A 295 9.42 11.17 31.45
CA ALA A 295 8.91 12.45 31.00
C ALA A 295 9.96 13.18 30.15
N ILE A 296 9.53 13.87 29.08
CA ILE A 296 10.43 14.65 28.21
C ILE A 296 11.31 15.65 28.96
N LYS A 297 10.81 16.27 30.04
CA LYS A 297 11.54 17.19 30.89
C LYS A 297 12.75 16.57 31.63
N ASP A 298 12.72 15.24 31.79
CA ASP A 298 13.75 14.50 32.52
C ASP A 298 14.86 14.00 31.58
N TRP A 299 14.80 14.32 30.29
CA TRP A 299 15.83 14.00 29.32
C TRP A 299 17.03 14.94 29.48
N THR A 300 18.17 14.37 29.74
CA THR A 300 19.47 15.07 29.69
C THR A 300 20.14 14.70 28.36
N TYR A 301 20.40 15.70 27.53
CA TYR A 301 21.16 15.51 26.31
C TYR A 301 22.62 15.15 26.70
N ALA A 302 22.96 13.86 26.64
CA ALA A 302 24.36 13.51 26.54
C ALA A 302 24.83 14.06 25.17
N ARG A 303 25.76 15.04 25.16
CA ARG A 303 26.45 15.43 23.94
C ARG A 303 27.11 14.17 23.41
N CYS A 304 26.71 13.72 22.20
CA CYS A 304 27.49 12.72 21.48
C CYS A 304 28.89 13.31 21.29
N ALA A 305 29.86 12.69 21.95
CA ALA A 305 31.29 13.01 21.80
C ALA A 305 31.81 12.41 20.50
#